data_71f21a7f8596deb192f771ec02c98f76
#
_entry.id   71f21a7f8596deb192f771ec02c98f76
#
_cell.length_a   1.000
_cell.length_b   1.000
_cell.length_c   1.000
_cell.angle_alpha   90.00
_cell.angle_beta   90.00
_cell.angle_gamma   90.00
#
_symmetry.space_group_name_H-M   'P 1'
#
loop_
_entity.id
_entity.type
_entity.pdbx_description
1 polymer ?
#
loop_
_entity_poly.entity_id
_entity_poly.type
_entity_poly.pdbx_seq_one_letter_code
_entity_poly.pdbx_strand_id
1 'polypeptide(L)'
;VYPEESGYTAENGWLHMANNSMPERVIFTYDVNKVLRERQATVYIYRKGYENKKDYMVIRQAAATQIEIPAPGGLTNVLQGLIDDEIYKDWESITSLELKGRLNDTDLNLLKNMMTAGKGYNLKTLDMTEVENETLKNGVFNGCNLLENISFPTGLQYVPREACRNCTKLRTVVVNEGPTYIGRHAF
;
A
#
# COMPACT_ATOMS: atom_id res chain seq x y z
N VAL A 1 -30.70 -0.11 -19.48
CA VAL A 1 -29.25 -0.06 -19.61
C VAL A 1 -28.83 -1.14 -20.60
N TYR A 2 -28.17 -0.75 -21.68
CA TYR A 2 -27.62 -1.69 -22.66
C TYR A 2 -26.10 -1.68 -22.47
N PRO A 3 -25.47 -2.86 -22.30
CA PRO A 3 -24.03 -2.96 -22.06
C PRO A 3 -23.15 -2.25 -23.11
N GLU A 4 -23.59 -2.31 -24.36
CA GLU A 4 -22.87 -1.74 -25.52
C GLU A 4 -23.04 -0.22 -25.64
N GLU A 5 -23.96 0.39 -24.87
CA GLU A 5 -24.35 1.79 -24.95
C GLU A 5 -24.13 2.54 -23.61
N SER A 6 -23.56 1.88 -22.61
CA SER A 6 -23.51 2.39 -21.24
C SER A 6 -22.45 3.48 -20.99
N GLY A 7 -21.74 3.94 -22.02
CA GLY A 7 -20.66 4.92 -21.87
C GLY A 7 -19.47 4.44 -21.04
N TYR A 8 -19.44 3.14 -20.73
CA TYR A 8 -18.31 2.51 -20.06
C TYR A 8 -17.15 2.44 -21.06
N THR A 9 -16.14 3.23 -20.83
CA THR A 9 -14.90 3.16 -21.59
C THR A 9 -13.93 2.24 -20.89
N ALA A 10 -13.20 1.44 -21.67
CA ALA A 10 -12.16 0.54 -21.16
C ALA A 10 -11.04 1.25 -20.36
N GLU A 11 -10.99 2.56 -20.40
CA GLU A 11 -10.04 3.39 -19.64
C GLU A 11 -10.19 3.25 -18.11
N ASN A 12 -11.39 2.82 -17.65
CA ASN A 12 -11.66 2.62 -16.23
C ASN A 12 -11.63 1.14 -15.83
N GLY A 13 -10.82 0.30 -16.41
CA GLY A 13 -10.79 -1.16 -16.35
C GLY A 13 -11.04 -1.88 -15.02
N TRP A 14 -11.31 -1.17 -13.93
CA TRP A 14 -11.62 -1.71 -12.60
C TRP A 14 -13.11 -1.84 -12.28
N LEU A 15 -13.99 -1.19 -13.07
CA LEU A 15 -15.45 -1.26 -12.91
C LEU A 15 -16.04 -2.06 -14.06
N HIS A 16 -16.75 -3.12 -13.74
CA HIS A 16 -17.31 -4.05 -14.70
C HIS A 16 -18.83 -4.15 -14.53
N MET A 17 -19.54 -4.25 -15.64
CA MET A 17 -20.97 -4.57 -15.59
C MET A 17 -21.15 -6.10 -15.58
N ALA A 18 -21.88 -6.60 -14.60
CA ALA A 18 -22.15 -8.03 -14.51
C ALA A 18 -23.10 -8.48 -15.63
N ASN A 19 -22.78 -9.62 -16.29
CA ASN A 19 -23.58 -10.18 -17.36
C ASN A 19 -25.02 -10.61 -16.94
N ASN A 20 -25.28 -10.70 -15.64
CA ASN A 20 -26.58 -11.06 -15.08
C ASN A 20 -27.44 -9.84 -14.69
N SER A 21 -27.13 -8.66 -15.22
CA SER A 21 -27.96 -7.47 -15.05
C SER A 21 -29.36 -7.70 -15.63
N MET A 22 -30.38 -7.39 -14.84
CA MET A 22 -31.79 -7.55 -15.21
C MET A 22 -32.41 -6.20 -15.61
N PRO A 23 -33.58 -6.15 -16.30
CA PRO A 23 -34.21 -4.89 -16.70
C PRO A 23 -34.46 -3.90 -15.56
N GLU A 24 -34.67 -4.40 -14.34
CA GLU A 24 -34.96 -3.60 -13.15
C GLU A 24 -33.72 -3.32 -12.30
N ARG A 25 -32.58 -3.95 -12.61
CA ARG A 25 -31.38 -3.89 -11.80
C ARG A 25 -30.12 -4.03 -12.64
N VAL A 26 -29.18 -3.12 -12.46
CA VAL A 26 -27.83 -3.21 -13.02
C VAL A 26 -26.86 -3.57 -11.89
N ILE A 27 -26.07 -4.60 -12.12
CA ILE A 27 -25.07 -5.06 -11.17
C ILE A 27 -23.69 -4.67 -11.70
N PHE A 28 -22.93 -3.96 -10.88
CA PHE A 28 -21.53 -3.68 -11.15
C PHE A 28 -20.66 -4.51 -10.22
N THR A 29 -19.58 -5.04 -10.76
CA THR A 29 -18.46 -5.59 -10.02
C THR A 29 -17.26 -4.67 -10.15
N TYR A 30 -16.32 -4.77 -9.24
CA TYR A 30 -15.13 -3.90 -9.26
C TYR A 30 -13.91 -4.66 -8.78
N ASP A 31 -12.75 -4.30 -9.32
CA ASP A 31 -11.46 -4.76 -8.81
C ASP A 31 -11.08 -3.98 -7.56
N VAL A 32 -10.40 -4.65 -6.62
CA VAL A 32 -9.87 -4.00 -5.42
C VAL A 32 -8.94 -2.85 -5.82
N ASN A 33 -9.11 -1.69 -5.20
CA ASN A 33 -8.21 -0.57 -5.41
C ASN A 33 -6.89 -0.82 -4.69
N LYS A 34 -5.84 -1.13 -5.44
CA LYS A 34 -4.49 -1.38 -4.93
C LYS A 34 -3.58 -0.15 -5.01
N VAL A 35 -4.11 0.99 -5.46
CA VAL A 35 -3.34 2.24 -5.57
C VAL A 35 -3.68 3.20 -4.42
N LEU A 36 -2.71 4.00 -4.00
CA LEU A 36 -2.81 4.92 -2.86
C LEU A 36 -3.56 6.22 -3.21
N ARG A 37 -4.50 6.17 -4.16
CA ARG A 37 -5.40 7.28 -4.50
C ARG A 37 -6.82 6.79 -4.70
N GLU A 38 -7.77 7.66 -4.38
CA GLU A 38 -9.17 7.44 -4.73
C GLU A 38 -9.30 7.36 -6.25
N ARG A 39 -10.14 6.46 -6.73
CA ARG A 39 -10.53 6.39 -8.12
C ARG A 39 -12.03 6.50 -8.26
N GLN A 40 -12.48 7.07 -9.36
CA GLN A 40 -13.90 7.24 -9.65
C GLN A 40 -14.22 6.87 -11.08
N ALA A 41 -15.46 6.45 -11.28
CA ALA A 41 -16.05 6.24 -12.60
C ALA A 41 -17.42 6.91 -12.67
N THR A 42 -17.71 7.56 -13.79
CA THR A 42 -19.04 8.09 -14.06
C THR A 42 -19.81 7.12 -14.93
N VAL A 43 -20.94 6.66 -14.44
CA VAL A 43 -21.83 5.73 -15.16
C VAL A 43 -23.03 6.51 -15.67
N TYR A 44 -23.24 6.52 -16.97
CA TYR A 44 -24.41 7.14 -17.59
C TYR A 44 -25.51 6.12 -17.78
N ILE A 45 -26.75 6.52 -17.44
CA ILE A 45 -27.93 5.70 -17.57
C ILE A 45 -28.90 6.41 -18.51
N TYR A 46 -29.28 5.77 -19.58
CA TYR A 46 -30.24 6.31 -20.53
C TYR A 46 -31.08 5.20 -21.18
N ARG A 47 -32.21 5.60 -21.75
CA ARG A 47 -33.04 4.70 -22.52
C ARG A 47 -32.61 4.75 -23.99
N LYS A 48 -32.51 3.59 -24.64
CA LYS A 48 -32.20 3.48 -26.07
C LYS A 48 -33.17 4.36 -26.89
N GLY A 49 -32.59 5.18 -27.79
CA GLY A 49 -33.35 6.15 -28.57
C GLY A 49 -33.61 7.50 -27.87
N TYR A 50 -33.10 7.66 -26.64
CA TYR A 50 -33.21 8.88 -25.82
C TYR A 50 -31.87 9.25 -25.19
N GLU A 51 -30.76 9.08 -25.93
CA GLU A 51 -29.39 9.26 -25.44
C GLU A 51 -29.09 10.69 -24.98
N ASN A 52 -29.89 11.66 -25.41
CA ASN A 52 -29.82 13.06 -24.97
C ASN A 52 -30.46 13.28 -23.59
N LYS A 53 -31.23 12.32 -23.08
CA LYS A 53 -31.86 12.33 -21.75
C LYS A 53 -31.25 11.27 -20.88
N LYS A 54 -29.99 11.46 -20.50
CA LYS A 54 -29.23 10.56 -19.65
C LYS A 54 -29.10 11.10 -18.25
N ASP A 55 -29.23 10.20 -17.30
CA ASP A 55 -28.83 10.40 -15.91
C ASP A 55 -27.41 9.85 -15.68
N TYR A 56 -26.80 10.23 -14.59
CA TYR A 56 -25.48 9.69 -14.25
C TYR A 56 -25.36 9.42 -12.76
N MET A 57 -24.51 8.48 -12.40
CA MET A 57 -24.02 8.26 -11.06
C MET A 57 -22.49 8.26 -11.05
N VAL A 58 -21.90 8.72 -9.97
CA VAL A 58 -20.46 8.64 -9.75
C VAL A 58 -20.21 7.52 -8.75
N ILE A 59 -19.44 6.53 -9.16
CA ILE A 59 -18.97 5.45 -8.30
C ILE A 59 -17.54 5.81 -7.87
N ARG A 60 -17.30 5.88 -6.56
CA ARG A 60 -15.99 6.15 -5.99
C ARG A 60 -15.50 4.95 -5.21
N GLN A 61 -14.22 4.67 -5.34
CA GLN A 61 -13.54 3.66 -4.54
C GLN A 61 -12.38 4.31 -3.81
N ALA A 62 -12.37 4.17 -2.49
CA ALA A 62 -11.31 4.71 -1.64
C ALA A 62 -9.92 4.23 -2.07
N ALA A 63 -8.91 5.03 -1.77
CA ALA A 63 -7.51 4.64 -1.94
C ALA A 63 -7.19 3.38 -1.11
N ALA A 64 -6.22 2.60 -1.57
CA ALA A 64 -5.60 1.59 -0.72
C ALA A 64 -4.87 2.31 0.44
N THR A 65 -4.84 1.70 1.61
CA THR A 65 -4.08 2.20 2.76
C THR A 65 -2.69 1.60 2.81
N GLN A 66 -2.50 0.44 2.18
CA GLN A 66 -1.29 -0.36 2.25
C GLN A 66 -0.65 -0.56 0.88
N ILE A 67 0.68 -0.59 0.86
CA ILE A 67 1.46 -0.94 -0.33
C ILE A 67 1.69 -2.45 -0.35
N GLU A 68 1.11 -3.12 -1.32
CA GLU A 68 1.32 -4.56 -1.54
C GLU A 68 2.64 -4.80 -2.28
N ILE A 69 3.48 -5.68 -1.72
CA ILE A 69 4.72 -6.14 -2.34
C ILE A 69 4.43 -7.48 -3.03
N PRO A 70 4.31 -7.52 -4.35
CA PRO A 70 3.84 -8.72 -5.08
C PRO A 70 4.86 -9.87 -5.05
N ALA A 71 6.13 -9.56 -4.85
CA ALA A 71 7.21 -10.54 -4.72
C ALA A 71 8.36 -9.96 -3.89
N PRO A 72 9.07 -10.80 -3.10
CA PRO A 72 10.25 -10.37 -2.35
C PRO A 72 11.33 -9.75 -3.26
N GLY A 73 11.85 -8.58 -2.89
CA GLY A 73 12.78 -7.78 -3.69
C GLY A 73 12.09 -6.75 -4.60
N GLY A 74 10.77 -6.70 -4.60
CA GLY A 74 9.98 -5.84 -5.48
C GLY A 74 9.73 -4.42 -4.97
N LEU A 75 10.08 -4.10 -3.72
CA LEU A 75 9.75 -2.82 -3.10
C LEU A 75 10.25 -1.61 -3.90
N THR A 76 11.47 -1.66 -4.43
CA THR A 76 12.03 -0.57 -5.23
C THR A 76 11.16 -0.26 -6.45
N ASN A 77 10.76 -1.29 -7.20
CA ASN A 77 9.95 -1.12 -8.40
C ASN A 77 8.55 -0.61 -8.07
N VAL A 78 7.96 -1.11 -6.97
CA VAL A 78 6.64 -0.66 -6.49
C VAL A 78 6.68 0.82 -6.13
N LEU A 79 7.67 1.25 -5.33
CA LEU A 79 7.80 2.66 -4.93
C LEU A 79 8.15 3.57 -6.13
N GLN A 80 8.99 3.11 -7.05
CA GLN A 80 9.27 3.86 -8.27
C GLN A 80 7.99 4.03 -9.11
N GLY A 81 7.20 2.98 -9.28
CA GLY A 81 5.91 3.07 -9.98
C GLY A 81 4.95 4.06 -9.33
N LEU A 82 4.91 4.15 -7.99
CA LEU A 82 4.10 5.14 -7.28
C LEU A 82 4.60 6.59 -7.48
N ILE A 83 5.91 6.78 -7.71
CA ILE A 83 6.49 8.08 -8.07
C ILE A 83 6.15 8.41 -9.53
N ASP A 84 6.31 7.45 -10.43
CA ASP A 84 6.00 7.62 -11.86
C ASP A 84 4.50 7.91 -12.09
N ASP A 85 3.63 7.35 -11.25
CA ASP A 85 2.18 7.61 -11.21
C ASP A 85 1.80 8.88 -10.44
N GLU A 86 2.77 9.69 -10.02
CA GLU A 86 2.58 10.95 -9.28
C GLU A 86 1.84 10.81 -7.92
N ILE A 87 1.82 9.60 -7.33
CA ILE A 87 1.30 9.37 -5.97
C ILE A 87 2.26 9.98 -4.93
N TYR A 88 3.56 9.77 -5.12
CA TYR A 88 4.61 10.48 -4.43
C TYR A 88 5.35 11.40 -5.41
N LYS A 89 5.73 12.57 -4.95
CA LYS A 89 6.48 13.53 -5.77
C LYS A 89 7.87 13.00 -6.13
N ASP A 90 8.54 12.42 -5.18
CA ASP A 90 9.89 11.88 -5.25
C ASP A 90 10.17 10.97 -4.05
N TRP A 91 11.32 10.34 -4.04
CA TRP A 91 11.75 9.46 -2.94
C TRP A 91 11.82 10.15 -1.57
N GLU A 92 12.15 11.43 -1.51
CA GLU A 92 12.25 12.19 -0.27
C GLU A 92 10.87 12.55 0.32
N SER A 93 9.85 12.63 -0.52
CA SER A 93 8.46 12.87 -0.11
C SER A 93 7.83 11.68 0.61
N ILE A 94 8.43 10.48 0.53
CA ILE A 94 7.95 9.26 1.20
C ILE A 94 8.34 9.32 2.68
N THR A 95 7.41 9.74 3.54
CA THR A 95 7.65 9.88 4.99
C THR A 95 7.01 8.78 5.82
N SER A 96 6.06 8.05 5.26
CA SER A 96 5.36 6.95 5.91
C SER A 96 5.07 5.84 4.91
N LEU A 97 5.28 4.59 5.33
CA LEU A 97 4.93 3.40 4.55
C LEU A 97 4.17 2.42 5.43
N GLU A 98 3.10 1.88 4.89
CA GLU A 98 2.36 0.74 5.41
C GLU A 98 2.46 -0.38 4.37
N LEU A 99 3.11 -1.48 4.74
CA LEU A 99 3.52 -2.53 3.80
C LEU A 99 2.76 -3.84 4.05
N LYS A 100 2.48 -4.56 2.96
CA LYS A 100 1.91 -5.90 2.97
C LYS A 100 2.69 -6.82 2.04
N GLY A 101 2.74 -8.11 2.40
CA GLY A 101 3.46 -9.14 1.64
C GLY A 101 4.79 -9.50 2.28
N ARG A 102 5.67 -10.15 1.53
CA ARG A 102 6.94 -10.66 2.05
C ARG A 102 8.12 -9.83 1.56
N LEU A 103 9.00 -9.45 2.49
CA LEU A 103 10.22 -8.69 2.21
C LEU A 103 11.45 -9.60 2.22
N ASN A 104 12.42 -9.32 1.34
CA ASN A 104 13.75 -9.92 1.39
C ASN A 104 14.81 -8.91 1.86
N ASP A 105 16.07 -9.33 1.84
CA ASP A 105 17.19 -8.50 2.27
C ASP A 105 17.36 -7.21 1.45
N THR A 106 17.04 -7.25 0.16
CA THR A 106 17.12 -6.06 -0.71
C THR A 106 16.09 -5.01 -0.28
N ASP A 107 14.86 -5.45 -0.03
CA ASP A 107 13.78 -4.58 0.47
C ASP A 107 14.12 -3.99 1.84
N LEU A 108 14.59 -4.84 2.77
CA LEU A 108 14.97 -4.41 4.12
C LEU A 108 16.15 -3.43 4.11
N ASN A 109 17.11 -3.61 3.20
CA ASN A 109 18.22 -2.67 3.02
C ASN A 109 17.76 -1.34 2.42
N LEU A 110 16.82 -1.35 1.48
CA LEU A 110 16.20 -0.15 0.96
C LEU A 110 15.51 0.62 2.09
N LEU A 111 14.64 -0.04 2.87
CA LEU A 111 13.95 0.57 4.01
C LEU A 111 14.94 1.15 5.02
N LYS A 112 16.02 0.43 5.33
CA LYS A 112 17.10 0.93 6.20
C LYS A 112 17.73 2.21 5.66
N ASN A 113 18.03 2.27 4.36
CA ASN A 113 18.57 3.48 3.74
C ASN A 113 17.55 4.63 3.78
N MET A 114 16.27 4.35 3.52
CA MET A 114 15.19 5.34 3.56
C MET A 114 15.01 5.97 4.95
N MET A 115 15.33 5.23 6.01
CA MET A 115 15.25 5.67 7.41
C MET A 115 16.59 6.23 7.94
N THR A 116 17.61 6.39 7.09
CA THR A 116 18.94 6.87 7.49
C THR A 116 19.20 8.25 6.88
N ALA A 117 19.54 9.24 7.71
CA ALA A 117 19.83 10.61 7.26
C ALA A 117 21.01 10.65 6.26
N GLY A 118 20.95 11.61 5.32
CA GLY A 118 22.00 11.84 4.33
C GLY A 118 22.00 10.87 3.15
N LYS A 119 20.94 10.08 2.98
CA LYS A 119 20.77 9.13 1.88
C LYS A 119 19.80 9.60 0.77
N GLY A 120 19.26 10.82 0.87
CA GLY A 120 18.27 11.32 -0.07
C GLY A 120 16.85 10.78 0.15
N TYR A 121 16.57 10.35 1.38
CA TYR A 121 15.26 9.80 1.80
C TYR A 121 14.82 10.42 3.11
N ASN A 122 13.53 10.27 3.48
CA ASN A 122 12.98 10.87 4.69
C ASN A 122 11.90 10.00 5.36
N LEU A 123 12.03 8.68 5.30
CA LEU A 123 11.07 7.76 5.90
C LEU A 123 11.17 7.80 7.43
N LYS A 124 10.05 8.11 8.10
CA LYS A 124 9.94 8.27 9.55
C LYS A 124 9.03 7.24 10.20
N THR A 125 8.02 6.80 9.48
CA THR A 125 7.03 5.83 9.96
C THR A 125 7.02 4.61 9.06
N LEU A 126 7.21 3.43 9.65
CA LEU A 126 7.18 2.15 8.96
C LEU A 126 6.22 1.20 9.66
N ASP A 127 5.13 0.87 9.01
CA ASP A 127 4.19 -0.15 9.45
C ASP A 127 4.38 -1.43 8.62
N MET A 128 4.76 -2.50 9.32
CA MET A 128 4.95 -3.84 8.76
C MET A 128 3.97 -4.85 9.34
N THR A 129 2.87 -4.41 9.95
CA THR A 129 1.91 -5.30 10.61
C THR A 129 1.44 -6.43 9.69
N GLU A 130 1.17 -6.13 8.42
CA GLU A 130 0.71 -7.08 7.40
C GLU A 130 1.86 -7.70 6.57
N VAL A 131 3.11 -7.51 7.00
CA VAL A 131 4.27 -8.16 6.40
C VAL A 131 4.39 -9.60 6.90
N GLU A 132 4.61 -10.55 5.98
CA GLU A 132 4.57 -11.99 6.21
C GLU A 132 5.92 -12.58 6.69
N ASN A 133 6.85 -11.74 7.14
CA ASN A 133 8.14 -12.19 7.65
C ASN A 133 8.02 -12.69 9.09
N GLU A 134 8.25 -13.97 9.30
CA GLU A 134 8.28 -14.59 10.64
C GLU A 134 9.59 -14.33 11.39
N THR A 135 10.64 -13.98 10.68
CA THR A 135 11.96 -13.66 11.24
C THR A 135 12.58 -12.47 10.53
N LEU A 136 13.37 -11.69 11.26
CA LEU A 136 14.17 -10.59 10.75
C LEU A 136 15.62 -10.76 11.24
N LYS A 137 16.57 -10.19 10.49
CA LYS A 137 18.00 -10.25 10.86
C LYS A 137 18.30 -9.40 12.09
N ASN A 138 19.32 -9.80 12.84
CA ASN A 138 19.90 -8.97 13.89
C ASN A 138 20.36 -7.62 13.30
N GLY A 139 20.04 -6.53 13.99
CA GLY A 139 20.41 -5.18 13.58
C GLY A 139 19.74 -4.70 12.30
N VAL A 140 18.61 -5.28 11.93
CA VAL A 140 17.89 -4.98 10.67
C VAL A 140 17.74 -3.49 10.40
N PHE A 141 17.37 -2.71 11.41
CA PHE A 141 17.23 -1.25 11.32
C PHE A 141 18.18 -0.49 12.25
N ASN A 142 19.30 -1.11 12.64
CA ASN A 142 20.31 -0.44 13.48
C ASN A 142 20.82 0.82 12.78
N GLY A 143 20.79 1.96 13.49
CA GLY A 143 21.26 3.26 13.00
C GLY A 143 20.26 4.03 12.13
N CYS A 144 19.00 3.60 12.07
CA CYS A 144 17.94 4.32 11.37
C CYS A 144 17.53 5.59 12.13
N ASN A 145 18.32 6.64 12.03
CA ASN A 145 18.20 7.85 12.83
C ASN A 145 17.11 8.82 12.38
N LEU A 146 16.39 8.53 11.28
CA LEU A 146 15.16 9.24 10.89
C LEU A 146 13.91 8.55 11.40
N LEU A 147 13.98 7.25 11.75
CA LEU A 147 12.84 6.45 12.18
C LEU A 147 12.25 6.97 13.49
N GLU A 148 10.96 7.30 13.47
CA GLU A 148 10.20 7.78 14.63
C GLU A 148 9.20 6.73 15.14
N ASN A 149 8.56 5.99 14.22
CA ASN A 149 7.53 5.00 14.56
C ASN A 149 7.75 3.72 13.75
N ILE A 150 7.61 2.57 14.40
CA ILE A 150 7.69 1.27 13.75
C ILE A 150 6.65 0.30 14.32
N SER A 151 5.95 -0.43 13.43
CA SER A 151 5.16 -1.60 13.77
C SER A 151 5.81 -2.84 13.17
N PHE A 152 6.09 -3.85 14.01
CA PHE A 152 6.65 -5.12 13.56
C PHE A 152 5.59 -6.06 13.00
N PRO A 153 5.97 -7.04 12.13
CA PRO A 153 5.05 -8.03 11.60
C PRO A 153 4.30 -8.79 12.69
N THR A 154 2.99 -9.02 12.47
CA THR A 154 2.16 -9.79 13.41
C THR A 154 2.66 -11.23 13.55
N GLY A 155 3.19 -11.84 12.49
CA GLY A 155 3.73 -13.20 12.49
C GLY A 155 5.17 -13.33 13.00
N LEU A 156 5.79 -12.26 13.50
CA LEU A 156 7.19 -12.28 13.92
C LEU A 156 7.39 -13.17 15.15
N GLN A 157 8.30 -14.15 15.08
CA GLN A 157 8.55 -15.10 16.17
C GLN A 157 9.32 -14.48 17.35
N TYR A 158 10.17 -13.51 17.08
CA TYR A 158 10.93 -12.75 18.09
C TYR A 158 11.40 -11.41 17.50
N VAL A 159 11.54 -10.40 18.35
CA VAL A 159 12.20 -9.15 17.96
C VAL A 159 13.72 -9.39 17.95
N PRO A 160 14.42 -9.19 16.84
CA PRO A 160 15.84 -9.55 16.75
C PRO A 160 16.72 -8.67 17.63
N ARG A 161 17.90 -9.20 17.98
CA ARG A 161 18.93 -8.44 18.68
C ARG A 161 19.27 -7.17 17.89
N GLU A 162 19.39 -6.05 18.58
CA GLU A 162 19.77 -4.76 18.02
C GLU A 162 18.85 -4.29 16.85
N ALA A 163 17.60 -4.74 16.84
CA ALA A 163 16.66 -4.48 15.73
C ALA A 163 16.63 -3.01 15.34
N CYS A 164 16.47 -2.12 16.30
CA CYS A 164 16.42 -0.65 16.14
C CYS A 164 17.47 0.07 17.02
N ARG A 165 18.59 -0.59 17.32
CA ARG A 165 19.67 0.04 18.10
C ARG A 165 20.14 1.31 17.38
N ASN A 166 20.45 2.37 18.14
CA ASN A 166 20.86 3.67 17.60
C ASN A 166 19.82 4.38 16.72
N CYS A 167 18.55 4.02 16.81
CA CYS A 167 17.45 4.78 16.21
C CYS A 167 17.12 5.98 17.11
N THR A 168 17.91 7.04 17.05
CA THR A 168 17.91 8.14 18.03
C THR A 168 16.63 8.98 18.05
N LYS A 169 15.77 8.88 17.01
CA LYS A 169 14.48 9.56 16.95
C LYS A 169 13.29 8.63 17.24
N LEU A 170 13.52 7.34 17.48
CA LEU A 170 12.47 6.37 17.70
C LEU A 170 11.65 6.71 18.96
N ARG A 171 10.33 6.79 18.80
CA ARG A 171 9.36 7.16 19.84
C ARG A 171 8.34 6.08 20.11
N THR A 172 7.88 5.43 19.02
CA THR A 172 6.82 4.42 19.11
C THR A 172 7.28 3.12 18.49
N VAL A 173 7.13 2.05 19.23
CA VAL A 173 7.36 0.68 18.77
C VAL A 173 6.10 -0.13 19.06
N VAL A 174 5.51 -0.69 18.01
CA VAL A 174 4.40 -1.62 18.13
C VAL A 174 4.93 -3.03 17.89
N VAL A 175 4.79 -3.88 18.89
CA VAL A 175 5.07 -5.31 18.82
C VAL A 175 3.75 -6.01 19.10
N ASN A 176 3.19 -6.63 18.06
CA ASN A 176 1.92 -7.33 18.16
C ASN A 176 2.08 -8.66 18.92
N GLU A 177 0.97 -9.35 19.18
CA GLU A 177 1.02 -10.71 19.72
C GLU A 177 1.77 -11.62 18.76
N GLY A 178 2.67 -12.44 19.30
CA GLY A 178 3.47 -13.39 18.50
C GLY A 178 4.90 -13.55 19.00
N PRO A 179 5.72 -12.48 19.11
CA PRO A 179 7.09 -12.59 19.54
C PRO A 179 7.23 -13.19 20.94
N THR A 180 8.00 -14.28 21.04
CA THR A 180 8.23 -14.96 22.31
C THR A 180 9.28 -14.27 23.20
N TYR A 181 10.12 -13.42 22.60
CA TYR A 181 11.10 -12.60 23.32
C TYR A 181 11.55 -11.38 22.51
N ILE A 182 12.12 -10.41 23.21
CA ILE A 182 12.78 -9.25 22.64
C ILE A 182 14.28 -9.42 22.78
N GLY A 183 14.99 -9.39 21.66
CA GLY A 183 16.43 -9.56 21.62
C GLY A 183 17.21 -8.47 22.35
N ARG A 184 18.43 -8.79 22.78
CA ARG A 184 19.29 -7.86 23.53
C ARG A 184 19.53 -6.57 22.70
N HIS A 185 19.41 -5.41 23.35
CA HIS A 185 19.59 -4.08 22.74
C HIS A 185 18.70 -3.86 21.51
N ALA A 186 17.48 -4.42 21.49
CA ALA A 186 16.58 -4.30 20.35
C ALA A 186 16.22 -2.85 20.04
N PHE A 187 16.17 -2.01 21.07
CA PHE A 187 15.81 -0.59 20.99
C PHE A 187 16.86 0.29 21.67
#